data_4efee1a261bef0a5d80621d356e2dbef
#
_entry.id   4efee1a261bef0a5d80621d356e2dbef
#
_cell.length_a   1.000
_cell.length_b   1.000
_cell.length_c   1.000
_cell.angle_alpha   90.00
_cell.angle_beta   90.00
_cell.angle_gamma   90.00
#
_symmetry.space_group_name_H-M   'P 1'
#
loop_
_entity.id
_entity.type
_entity.pdbx_description
1 polymer ?
#
loop_
_entity_poly.entity_id
_entity_poly.type
_entity_poly.pdbx_seq_one_letter_code
_entity_poly.pdbx_strand_id
1 'polypeptide(L)'
;MDETKKLFDKWAITGRAEEMEKGHGVTVNKFLDSISFDKPFSFLDVGCGNGWVVRKIAQLPNCKKAVGIDKSKKMISVAISKQIYKKEKYTCTNLESWNYAGKFDVVFSMESLYYSVPMEPALAKVFKMLKTGGFFYCGTDFYSDNHLTKRWKKVMKVPMDLRSKTEWKKMFSEAVFKTTTRQIKDTKHRAKWKREFGTLFVIGQKTD
;
A
#
# COMPACT_ATOMS: atom_id res chain seq x y z
N MET A 1 10.90 -5.63 -20.53
CA MET A 1 9.42 -5.49 -20.28
C MET A 1 9.16 -5.68 -18.80
N ASP A 2 8.35 -4.84 -18.14
CA ASP A 2 8.14 -4.89 -16.68
C ASP A 2 7.36 -6.15 -16.27
N GLU A 3 8.05 -7.15 -15.72
CA GLU A 3 7.48 -8.44 -15.32
C GLU A 3 6.48 -8.29 -14.15
N THR A 4 6.73 -7.30 -13.27
CA THR A 4 5.80 -7.00 -12.17
C THR A 4 4.46 -6.49 -12.72
N LYS A 5 4.51 -5.59 -13.72
CA LYS A 5 3.30 -5.11 -14.40
C LYS A 5 2.53 -6.25 -15.06
N LYS A 6 3.22 -7.15 -15.78
CA LYS A 6 2.58 -8.33 -16.38
C LYS A 6 1.90 -9.23 -15.36
N LEU A 7 2.54 -9.46 -14.21
CA LEU A 7 1.99 -10.26 -13.12
C LEU A 7 0.66 -9.66 -12.64
N PHE A 8 0.63 -8.36 -12.38
CA PHE A 8 -0.59 -7.69 -11.89
C PHE A 8 -1.66 -7.52 -12.98
N ASP A 9 -1.28 -7.30 -14.24
CA ASP A 9 -2.22 -7.34 -15.36
C ASP A 9 -2.92 -8.73 -15.44
N LYS A 10 -2.18 -9.82 -15.22
CA LYS A 10 -2.75 -11.17 -15.15
C LYS A 10 -3.68 -11.33 -13.95
N TRP A 11 -3.30 -10.87 -12.77
CA TRP A 11 -4.12 -10.97 -11.55
C TRP A 11 -5.45 -10.22 -11.69
N ALA A 12 -5.45 -9.07 -12.37
CA ALA A 12 -6.65 -8.29 -12.63
C ALA A 12 -7.71 -9.05 -13.46
N ILE A 13 -7.27 -9.92 -14.39
CA ILE A 13 -8.21 -10.66 -15.28
C ILE A 13 -8.54 -12.06 -14.78
N THR A 14 -7.83 -12.59 -13.78
CA THR A 14 -8.04 -13.94 -13.26
C THR A 14 -8.79 -13.97 -11.92
N GLY A 15 -9.33 -12.85 -11.44
CA GLY A 15 -10.00 -12.75 -10.14
C GLY A 15 -9.04 -12.71 -8.94
N ARG A 16 -7.73 -12.75 -9.17
CA ARG A 16 -6.73 -12.74 -8.10
C ARG A 16 -6.72 -11.42 -7.34
N ALA A 17 -7.11 -10.31 -7.97
CA ALA A 17 -7.23 -9.00 -7.32
C ALA A 17 -8.28 -9.02 -6.20
N GLU A 18 -9.42 -9.66 -6.44
CA GLU A 18 -10.49 -9.83 -5.45
C GLU A 18 -10.08 -10.79 -4.32
N GLU A 19 -9.31 -11.83 -4.63
CA GLU A 19 -8.73 -12.70 -3.60
C GLU A 19 -7.75 -11.94 -2.70
N MET A 20 -6.94 -11.03 -3.26
CA MET A 20 -6.03 -10.19 -2.48
C MET A 20 -6.80 -9.22 -1.58
N GLU A 21 -7.84 -8.56 -2.09
CA GLU A 21 -8.75 -7.73 -1.32
C GLU A 21 -9.31 -8.51 -0.10
N LYS A 22 -9.90 -9.69 -0.33
CA LYS A 22 -10.42 -10.56 0.73
C LYS A 22 -9.32 -11.00 1.70
N GLY A 23 -8.16 -11.38 1.17
CA GLY A 23 -7.02 -11.87 1.95
C GLY A 23 -6.39 -10.82 2.87
N HIS A 24 -6.40 -9.54 2.48
CA HIS A 24 -5.82 -8.45 3.28
C HIS A 24 -6.88 -7.66 4.08
N GLY A 25 -8.16 -7.82 3.72
CA GLY A 25 -9.26 -7.01 4.27
C GLY A 25 -9.31 -6.95 5.78
N VAL A 26 -9.13 -8.08 6.48
CA VAL A 26 -9.20 -8.13 7.95
C VAL A 26 -8.10 -7.27 8.60
N THR A 27 -6.84 -7.44 8.19
CA THR A 27 -5.71 -6.73 8.80
C THR A 27 -5.70 -5.25 8.43
N VAL A 28 -6.02 -4.92 7.17
CA VAL A 28 -6.12 -3.53 6.70
C VAL A 28 -7.29 -2.80 7.34
N ASN A 29 -8.47 -3.43 7.44
CA ASN A 29 -9.62 -2.82 8.11
C ASN A 29 -9.33 -2.55 9.58
N LYS A 30 -8.79 -3.53 10.33
CA LYS A 30 -8.38 -3.34 11.73
C LYS A 30 -7.37 -2.19 11.87
N PHE A 31 -6.46 -2.04 10.92
CA PHE A 31 -5.49 -0.95 10.93
C PHE A 31 -6.17 0.40 10.67
N LEU A 32 -6.92 0.53 9.58
CA LEU A 32 -7.58 1.77 9.19
C LEU A 32 -8.63 2.22 10.21
N ASP A 33 -9.40 1.29 10.77
CA ASP A 33 -10.41 1.58 11.80
C ASP A 33 -9.79 2.05 13.13
N SER A 34 -8.48 1.86 13.33
CA SER A 34 -7.73 2.38 14.48
C SER A 34 -7.12 3.77 14.27
N ILE A 35 -7.32 4.35 13.08
CA ILE A 35 -6.83 5.69 12.74
C ILE A 35 -8.00 6.67 12.84
N SER A 36 -7.79 7.78 13.54
CA SER A 36 -8.76 8.88 13.54
C SER A 36 -8.62 9.71 12.27
N PHE A 37 -9.75 9.93 11.58
CA PHE A 37 -9.91 10.80 10.42
C PHE A 37 -10.87 11.96 10.73
N ASP A 38 -10.65 12.65 11.85
CA ASP A 38 -11.59 13.67 12.39
C ASP A 38 -11.56 15.00 11.65
N LYS A 39 -10.48 15.26 10.91
CA LYS A 39 -10.30 16.49 10.12
C LYS A 39 -10.41 16.20 8.62
N PRO A 40 -10.76 17.21 7.79
CA PRO A 40 -10.70 17.06 6.34
C PRO A 40 -9.33 16.61 5.86
N PHE A 41 -9.29 15.58 5.01
CA PHE A 41 -8.03 15.02 4.52
C PHE A 41 -8.10 14.58 3.06
N SER A 42 -6.92 14.49 2.45
CA SER A 42 -6.65 13.91 1.14
C SER A 42 -5.83 12.62 1.29
N PHE A 43 -6.16 11.63 0.51
CA PHE A 43 -5.61 10.28 0.59
C PHE A 43 -5.02 9.82 -0.74
N LEU A 44 -3.86 9.16 -0.68
CA LEU A 44 -3.23 8.49 -1.81
C LEU A 44 -2.97 7.02 -1.46
N ASP A 45 -3.38 6.11 -2.34
CA ASP A 45 -3.03 4.69 -2.29
C ASP A 45 -2.02 4.35 -3.39
N VAL A 46 -0.82 3.95 -3.01
CA VAL A 46 0.28 3.58 -3.91
C VAL A 46 0.27 2.07 -4.14
N GLY A 47 0.05 1.66 -5.39
CA GLY A 47 -0.20 0.27 -5.75
C GLY A 47 -1.62 -0.14 -5.35
N CYS A 48 -2.61 0.68 -5.72
CA CYS A 48 -4.00 0.55 -5.26
C CYS A 48 -4.72 -0.70 -5.79
N GLY A 49 -4.14 -1.43 -6.75
CA GLY A 49 -4.76 -2.59 -7.37
C GLY A 49 -6.16 -2.29 -7.91
N ASN A 50 -7.16 -3.08 -7.50
CA ASN A 50 -8.57 -2.91 -7.89
C ASN A 50 -9.28 -1.74 -7.17
N GLY A 51 -8.56 -0.92 -6.39
CA GLY A 51 -9.04 0.32 -5.78
C GLY A 51 -9.88 0.16 -4.51
N TRP A 52 -9.93 -1.01 -3.88
CA TRP A 52 -10.80 -1.28 -2.74
C TRP A 52 -10.52 -0.41 -1.51
N VAL A 53 -9.24 -0.11 -1.20
CA VAL A 53 -8.88 0.80 -0.09
C VAL A 53 -9.28 2.23 -0.43
N VAL A 54 -9.07 2.67 -1.67
CA VAL A 54 -9.50 4.00 -2.14
C VAL A 54 -11.00 4.17 -1.96
N ARG A 55 -11.82 3.16 -2.36
CA ARG A 55 -13.28 3.15 -2.17
C ARG A 55 -13.66 3.21 -0.69
N LYS A 56 -13.02 2.39 0.16
CA LYS A 56 -13.26 2.40 1.62
C LYS A 56 -12.99 3.78 2.21
N ILE A 57 -11.88 4.39 1.88
CA ILE A 57 -11.51 5.72 2.40
C ILE A 57 -12.43 6.82 1.81
N ALA A 58 -12.80 6.70 0.55
CA ALA A 58 -13.67 7.67 -0.09
C ALA A 58 -15.07 7.76 0.55
N GLN A 59 -15.58 6.71 1.19
CA GLN A 59 -16.86 6.79 1.91
C GLN A 59 -16.81 7.63 3.19
N LEU A 60 -15.63 7.86 3.77
CA LEU A 60 -15.50 8.63 5.00
C LEU A 60 -15.92 10.10 4.77
N PRO A 61 -16.69 10.71 5.70
CA PRO A 61 -17.25 12.05 5.51
C PRO A 61 -16.17 13.13 5.36
N ASN A 62 -15.06 12.98 6.08
CA ASN A 62 -13.97 13.95 6.08
C ASN A 62 -12.97 13.73 4.91
N CYS A 63 -13.08 12.64 4.15
CA CYS A 63 -12.26 12.45 2.95
C CYS A 63 -12.68 13.43 1.86
N LYS A 64 -11.81 14.35 1.48
CA LYS A 64 -12.05 15.33 0.40
C LYS A 64 -11.62 14.82 -0.96
N LYS A 65 -10.62 13.96 -0.99
CA LYS A 65 -10.06 13.37 -2.20
C LYS A 65 -9.38 12.04 -1.87
N ALA A 66 -9.70 10.99 -2.61
CA ALA A 66 -9.05 9.69 -2.55
C ALA A 66 -8.48 9.34 -3.92
N VAL A 67 -7.17 9.18 -4.01
CA VAL A 67 -6.46 8.88 -5.26
C VAL A 67 -5.82 7.51 -5.15
N GLY A 68 -5.97 6.68 -6.19
CA GLY A 68 -5.26 5.42 -6.35
C GLY A 68 -4.32 5.48 -7.54
N ILE A 69 -3.10 5.03 -7.38
CA ILE A 69 -2.17 4.84 -8.48
C ILE A 69 -1.71 3.38 -8.54
N ASP A 70 -1.60 2.85 -9.74
CA ASP A 70 -1.06 1.51 -10.01
C ASP A 70 -0.42 1.48 -11.39
N LYS A 71 0.67 0.72 -11.56
CA LYS A 71 1.33 0.56 -12.85
C LYS A 71 0.61 -0.39 -13.80
N SER A 72 -0.29 -1.22 -13.29
CA SER A 72 -1.11 -2.13 -14.07
C SER A 72 -2.34 -1.41 -14.64
N LYS A 73 -2.37 -1.26 -15.98
CA LYS A 73 -3.53 -0.69 -16.66
C LYS A 73 -4.81 -1.52 -16.42
N LYS A 74 -4.67 -2.83 -16.29
CA LYS A 74 -5.79 -3.74 -16.03
C LYS A 74 -6.36 -3.53 -14.63
N MET A 75 -5.49 -3.40 -13.61
CA MET A 75 -5.92 -3.08 -12.24
C MET A 75 -6.68 -1.74 -12.20
N ILE A 76 -6.13 -0.70 -12.84
CA ILE A 76 -6.80 0.60 -12.90
C ILE A 76 -8.14 0.53 -13.64
N SER A 77 -8.25 -0.26 -14.73
CA SER A 77 -9.53 -0.47 -15.39
C SER A 77 -10.57 -1.10 -14.45
N VAL A 78 -10.17 -2.11 -13.65
CA VAL A 78 -11.04 -2.71 -12.62
C VAL A 78 -11.40 -1.69 -11.54
N ALA A 79 -10.44 -0.89 -11.06
CA ALA A 79 -10.70 0.13 -10.05
C ALA A 79 -11.72 1.17 -10.54
N ILE A 80 -11.59 1.65 -11.79
CA ILE A 80 -12.52 2.60 -12.41
C ILE A 80 -13.92 1.98 -12.58
N SER A 81 -14.01 0.73 -13.03
CA SER A 81 -15.31 0.05 -13.22
C SER A 81 -16.09 -0.15 -11.91
N LYS A 82 -15.39 -0.14 -10.77
CA LYS A 82 -15.96 -0.28 -9.42
C LYS A 82 -16.06 1.05 -8.66
N GLN A 83 -15.78 2.19 -9.31
CA GLN A 83 -15.84 3.51 -8.69
C GLN A 83 -17.27 3.84 -8.23
N ILE A 84 -17.39 4.37 -7.00
CA ILE A 84 -18.68 4.73 -6.37
C ILE A 84 -18.77 6.25 -6.15
N TYR A 85 -17.70 6.88 -5.68
CA TYR A 85 -17.72 8.27 -5.26
C TYR A 85 -16.99 9.20 -6.25
N LYS A 86 -17.53 10.39 -6.51
CA LYS A 86 -16.91 11.40 -7.39
C LYS A 86 -15.53 11.86 -6.91
N LYS A 87 -15.23 11.71 -5.62
CA LYS A 87 -13.93 12.07 -5.01
C LYS A 87 -12.83 11.01 -5.19
N GLU A 88 -13.17 9.83 -5.70
CA GLU A 88 -12.19 8.82 -6.13
C GLU A 88 -11.57 9.22 -7.47
N LYS A 89 -10.27 9.05 -7.58
CA LYS A 89 -9.52 9.22 -8.84
C LYS A 89 -8.50 8.09 -8.97
N TYR A 90 -8.40 7.53 -10.16
CA TYR A 90 -7.47 6.43 -10.46
C TYR A 90 -6.57 6.81 -11.63
N THR A 91 -5.26 6.54 -11.49
CA THR A 91 -4.26 6.86 -12.52
C THR A 91 -3.34 5.68 -12.74
N CYS A 92 -3.22 5.25 -14.01
CA CYS A 92 -2.24 4.24 -14.39
C CYS A 92 -0.86 4.89 -14.52
N THR A 93 -0.03 4.72 -13.51
CA THR A 93 1.30 5.32 -13.46
C THR A 93 2.20 4.57 -12.47
N ASN A 94 3.50 4.78 -12.59
CA ASN A 94 4.50 4.38 -11.62
C ASN A 94 4.75 5.53 -10.63
N LEU A 95 4.90 5.22 -9.35
CA LEU A 95 5.10 6.22 -8.29
C LEU A 95 6.29 7.14 -8.59
N GLU A 96 7.41 6.57 -9.00
CA GLU A 96 8.66 7.29 -9.19
C GLU A 96 8.57 8.32 -10.33
N SER A 97 7.85 7.99 -11.39
CA SER A 97 7.67 8.84 -12.57
C SER A 97 6.41 9.72 -12.50
N TRP A 98 5.54 9.51 -11.49
CA TRP A 98 4.30 10.27 -11.41
C TRP A 98 4.54 11.73 -11.06
N ASN A 99 4.20 12.60 -11.99
CA ASN A 99 4.32 14.04 -11.82
C ASN A 99 3.00 14.63 -11.30
N TYR A 100 2.90 14.78 -9.99
CA TYR A 100 1.72 15.30 -9.30
C TYR A 100 2.11 16.53 -8.47
N ALA A 101 1.49 17.67 -8.78
CA ALA A 101 1.82 18.95 -8.15
C ALA A 101 1.28 19.12 -6.73
N GLY A 102 0.31 18.29 -6.32
CA GLY A 102 -0.32 18.39 -5.00
C GLY A 102 0.41 17.59 -3.92
N LYS A 103 -0.09 17.74 -2.69
CA LYS A 103 0.35 16.95 -1.53
C LYS A 103 -0.85 16.30 -0.84
N PHE A 104 -0.57 15.21 -0.12
CA PHE A 104 -1.58 14.43 0.59
C PHE A 104 -1.39 14.52 2.10
N ASP A 105 -2.49 14.43 2.83
CA ASP A 105 -2.46 14.30 4.29
C ASP A 105 -2.08 12.88 4.68
N VAL A 106 -2.53 11.89 3.89
CA VAL A 106 -2.26 10.47 4.13
C VAL A 106 -1.84 9.80 2.81
N VAL A 107 -0.73 9.07 2.86
CA VAL A 107 -0.32 8.11 1.84
C VAL A 107 -0.42 6.71 2.44
N PHE A 108 -0.92 5.77 1.66
CA PHE A 108 -1.06 4.37 2.02
C PHE A 108 -0.42 3.48 0.94
N SER A 109 0.07 2.34 1.32
CA SER A 109 0.50 1.29 0.40
C SER A 109 0.34 -0.07 1.07
N MET A 110 -0.31 -1.03 0.41
CA MET A 110 -0.44 -2.39 0.91
C MET A 110 0.13 -3.39 -0.09
N GLU A 111 1.09 -4.21 0.33
CA GLU A 111 1.71 -5.26 -0.50
C GLU A 111 2.23 -4.76 -1.86
N SER A 112 2.75 -3.53 -1.90
CA SER A 112 3.15 -2.91 -3.15
C SER A 112 4.58 -2.34 -3.13
N LEU A 113 4.98 -1.65 -2.05
CA LEU A 113 6.21 -0.86 -2.04
C LEU A 113 7.47 -1.70 -2.30
N TYR A 114 7.53 -2.92 -1.81
CA TYR A 114 8.68 -3.82 -1.98
C TYR A 114 8.91 -4.31 -3.42
N TYR A 115 8.01 -3.98 -4.35
CA TYR A 115 8.25 -4.15 -5.80
C TYR A 115 9.01 -2.98 -6.42
N SER A 116 9.15 -1.84 -5.74
CA SER A 116 10.09 -0.79 -6.10
C SER A 116 11.49 -1.20 -5.62
N VAL A 117 12.35 -1.61 -6.55
CA VAL A 117 13.70 -2.08 -6.22
C VAL A 117 14.72 -1.21 -6.95
N PRO A 118 15.52 -0.40 -6.23
CA PRO A 118 15.54 -0.23 -4.77
C PRO A 118 14.33 0.58 -4.25
N MET A 119 13.96 0.42 -2.95
CA MET A 119 12.80 1.09 -2.34
C MET A 119 13.05 2.56 -1.93
N GLU A 120 14.30 2.94 -1.72
CA GLU A 120 14.68 4.26 -1.20
C GLU A 120 14.16 5.42 -2.07
N PRO A 121 14.22 5.38 -3.42
CA PRO A 121 13.63 6.42 -4.27
C PRO A 121 12.10 6.53 -4.11
N ALA A 122 11.41 5.40 -3.93
CA ALA A 122 9.96 5.39 -3.71
C ALA A 122 9.60 6.05 -2.37
N LEU A 123 10.36 5.76 -1.30
CA LEU A 123 10.18 6.41 0.00
C LEU A 123 10.43 7.93 -0.06
N ALA A 124 11.50 8.35 -0.72
CA ALA A 124 11.79 9.77 -0.92
C ALA A 124 10.68 10.48 -1.73
N LYS A 125 10.11 9.80 -2.72
CA LYS A 125 8.97 10.32 -3.49
C LYS A 125 7.73 10.46 -2.61
N VAL A 126 7.39 9.45 -1.80
CA VAL A 126 6.27 9.52 -0.86
C VAL A 126 6.46 10.67 0.13
N PHE A 127 7.67 10.83 0.68
CA PHE A 127 7.98 11.93 1.60
C PHE A 127 7.70 13.30 0.97
N LYS A 128 8.11 13.50 -0.29
CA LYS A 128 7.85 14.75 -1.04
C LYS A 128 6.36 15.00 -1.29
N MET A 129 5.58 13.92 -1.45
CA MET A 129 4.13 14.00 -1.73
C MET A 129 3.29 14.19 -0.47
N LEU A 130 3.86 14.03 0.72
CA LEU A 130 3.16 14.30 1.97
C LEU A 130 3.22 15.79 2.35
N LYS A 131 2.12 16.29 2.92
CA LYS A 131 2.12 17.54 3.67
C LYS A 131 2.93 17.37 4.96
N THR A 132 3.46 18.46 5.51
CA THR A 132 3.97 18.48 6.87
C THR A 132 2.88 18.01 7.85
N GLY A 133 3.25 17.18 8.82
CA GLY A 133 2.32 16.51 9.73
C GLY A 133 1.60 15.29 9.13
N GLY A 134 1.74 15.05 7.82
CA GLY A 134 1.10 13.93 7.12
C GLY A 134 1.71 12.56 7.45
N PHE A 135 0.96 11.50 7.16
CA PHE A 135 1.34 10.13 7.48
C PHE A 135 1.49 9.26 6.24
N PHE A 136 2.50 8.41 6.27
CA PHE A 136 2.64 7.26 5.35
C PHE A 136 2.41 5.97 6.12
N TYR A 137 1.43 5.19 5.70
CA TYR A 137 1.11 3.86 6.22
C TYR A 137 1.47 2.80 5.18
N CYS A 138 2.48 2.00 5.45
CA CYS A 138 2.93 0.94 4.55
C CYS A 138 2.70 -0.42 5.21
N GLY A 139 1.80 -1.23 4.64
CA GLY A 139 1.50 -2.59 5.08
C GLY A 139 2.22 -3.63 4.22
N THR A 140 2.82 -4.63 4.86
CA THR A 140 3.42 -5.76 4.17
C THR A 140 3.29 -7.06 4.96
N ASP A 141 3.02 -8.15 4.25
CA ASP A 141 3.14 -9.51 4.76
C ASP A 141 4.50 -10.12 4.38
N PHE A 142 5.16 -9.52 3.36
CA PHE A 142 6.46 -9.94 2.85
C PHE A 142 7.60 -9.23 3.58
N TYR A 143 8.04 -9.82 4.70
CA TYR A 143 9.19 -9.37 5.48
C TYR A 143 9.95 -10.56 6.04
N SER A 144 11.27 -10.45 6.25
CA SER A 144 12.14 -11.61 6.49
C SER A 144 11.88 -12.31 7.83
N ASP A 145 11.36 -11.61 8.84
CA ASP A 145 10.92 -12.23 10.09
C ASP A 145 9.69 -13.14 9.89
N ASN A 146 8.89 -12.90 8.85
CA ASN A 146 7.85 -13.83 8.40
C ASN A 146 8.46 -14.88 7.46
N HIS A 147 9.14 -15.87 8.02
CA HIS A 147 9.85 -16.87 7.23
C HIS A 147 8.97 -17.66 6.26
N LEU A 148 7.64 -17.72 6.50
CA LEU A 148 6.70 -18.43 5.63
C LEU A 148 6.43 -17.70 4.30
N THR A 149 6.73 -16.39 4.21
CA THR A 149 6.57 -15.60 2.98
C THR A 149 7.86 -15.47 2.15
N LYS A 150 9.02 -15.82 2.69
CA LYS A 150 10.32 -15.71 1.98
C LYS A 150 10.30 -16.35 0.60
N ARG A 151 9.57 -17.47 0.44
CA ARG A 151 9.46 -18.20 -0.84
C ARG A 151 8.71 -17.42 -1.94
N TRP A 152 7.99 -16.35 -1.60
CA TRP A 152 7.19 -15.60 -2.57
C TRP A 152 8.04 -15.02 -3.70
N LYS A 153 9.23 -14.51 -3.40
CA LYS A 153 10.16 -14.03 -4.42
C LYS A 153 10.46 -15.09 -5.50
N LYS A 154 10.66 -16.35 -5.07
CA LYS A 154 10.90 -17.49 -5.99
C LYS A 154 9.64 -17.88 -6.77
N VAL A 155 8.47 -17.83 -6.12
CA VAL A 155 7.19 -18.23 -6.74
C VAL A 155 6.70 -17.19 -7.73
N MET A 156 6.77 -15.90 -7.37
CA MET A 156 6.26 -14.81 -8.21
C MET A 156 7.19 -14.46 -9.37
N LYS A 157 8.49 -14.79 -9.26
CA LYS A 157 9.50 -14.57 -10.32
C LYS A 157 9.60 -13.10 -10.77
N VAL A 158 9.40 -12.17 -9.85
CA VAL A 158 9.55 -10.72 -10.07
C VAL A 158 10.51 -10.13 -9.05
N PRO A 159 11.16 -8.99 -9.34
CA PRO A 159 11.97 -8.30 -8.35
C PRO A 159 11.16 -7.95 -7.11
N MET A 160 11.68 -8.28 -5.94
CA MET A 160 11.07 -7.97 -4.65
C MET A 160 12.18 -7.71 -3.64
N ASP A 161 12.08 -6.66 -2.85
CA ASP A 161 13.02 -6.30 -1.79
C ASP A 161 12.54 -6.90 -0.45
N LEU A 162 13.28 -7.89 0.06
CA LEU A 162 12.95 -8.58 1.31
C LEU A 162 13.75 -7.98 2.45
N ARG A 163 13.08 -7.29 3.36
CA ARG A 163 13.67 -6.65 4.54
C ARG A 163 13.07 -7.22 5.83
N SER A 164 13.84 -7.20 6.90
CA SER A 164 13.36 -7.45 8.27
C SER A 164 12.54 -6.27 8.80
N LYS A 165 11.80 -6.47 9.88
CA LYS A 165 11.08 -5.37 10.58
C LYS A 165 12.02 -4.22 10.96
N THR A 166 13.22 -4.56 11.43
CA THR A 166 14.24 -3.58 11.80
C THR A 166 14.73 -2.79 10.59
N GLU A 167 15.00 -3.47 9.47
CA GLU A 167 15.42 -2.82 8.22
C GLU A 167 14.31 -1.94 7.63
N TRP A 168 13.05 -2.40 7.66
CA TRP A 168 11.90 -1.58 7.27
C TRP A 168 11.83 -0.29 8.09
N LYS A 169 11.93 -0.39 9.44
CA LYS A 169 11.92 0.77 10.33
C LYS A 169 13.09 1.70 10.06
N LYS A 170 14.30 1.14 9.90
CA LYS A 170 15.52 1.90 9.61
C LYS A 170 15.39 2.70 8.31
N MET A 171 14.96 2.07 7.23
CA MET A 171 14.80 2.67 5.91
C MET A 171 13.80 3.85 5.93
N PHE A 172 12.69 3.75 6.67
CA PHE A 172 11.77 4.86 6.86
C PHE A 172 12.41 6.01 7.67
N SER A 173 13.19 5.67 8.69
CA SER A 173 13.89 6.70 9.48
C SER A 173 14.99 7.39 8.67
N GLU A 174 15.71 6.68 7.80
CA GLU A 174 16.68 7.24 6.86
C GLU A 174 16.03 8.14 5.81
N ALA A 175 14.79 7.85 5.43
CA ALA A 175 13.95 8.70 4.58
C ALA A 175 13.30 9.87 5.36
N VAL A 176 13.84 10.21 6.56
CA VAL A 176 13.47 11.31 7.46
C VAL A 176 12.02 11.28 7.99
N PHE A 177 11.41 10.09 8.05
CA PHE A 177 10.15 9.93 8.76
C PHE A 177 10.37 9.73 10.26
N LYS A 178 9.51 10.32 11.08
CA LYS A 178 9.31 9.84 12.45
C LYS A 178 8.59 8.49 12.38
N THR A 179 9.29 7.39 12.71
CA THR A 179 8.88 6.05 12.36
C THR A 179 8.45 5.21 13.55
N THR A 180 7.28 4.57 13.43
CA THR A 180 6.81 3.52 14.33
C THR A 180 6.37 2.30 13.55
N THR A 181 6.14 1.18 14.23
CA THR A 181 5.66 -0.05 13.59
C THR A 181 4.52 -0.66 14.40
N ARG A 182 3.59 -1.31 13.69
CA ARG A 182 2.50 -2.08 14.29
C ARG A 182 2.33 -3.39 13.53
N GLN A 183 2.11 -4.48 14.24
CA GLN A 183 1.86 -5.79 13.64
C GLN A 183 0.43 -6.22 13.95
N ILE A 184 -0.34 -6.59 12.93
CA ILE A 184 -1.72 -7.02 13.05
C ILE A 184 -1.87 -8.44 12.51
N LYS A 185 -2.37 -9.34 13.35
CA LYS A 185 -2.63 -10.74 13.00
C LYS A 185 -4.10 -10.94 12.63
N ASP A 186 -4.31 -11.79 11.63
CA ASP A 186 -5.62 -12.38 11.36
C ASP A 186 -5.63 -13.82 11.88
N THR A 187 -6.02 -13.99 13.14
CA THR A 187 -5.96 -15.27 13.84
C THR A 187 -6.90 -16.33 13.28
N LYS A 188 -7.89 -15.92 12.47
CA LYS A 188 -8.87 -16.83 11.82
C LYS A 188 -8.54 -17.11 10.35
N HIS A 189 -7.50 -16.48 9.79
CA HIS A 189 -7.14 -16.65 8.39
C HIS A 189 -6.65 -18.07 8.10
N ARG A 190 -7.03 -18.63 6.93
CA ARG A 190 -6.58 -19.98 6.50
C ARG A 190 -5.05 -20.10 6.35
N ALA A 191 -4.37 -19.04 5.95
CA ALA A 191 -2.93 -19.03 5.77
C ALA A 191 -2.20 -18.85 7.11
N LYS A 192 -1.30 -19.81 7.42
CA LYS A 192 -0.51 -19.85 8.67
C LYS A 192 0.30 -18.56 8.88
N TRP A 193 0.91 -18.01 7.85
CA TRP A 193 1.70 -16.79 7.94
C TRP A 193 0.88 -15.56 8.38
N LYS A 194 -0.41 -15.45 8.04
CA LYS A 194 -1.28 -14.39 8.56
C LYS A 194 -1.68 -14.59 10.02
N ARG A 195 -1.88 -15.85 10.44
CA ARG A 195 -2.22 -16.15 11.83
C ARG A 195 -1.05 -15.92 12.78
N GLU A 196 0.15 -16.36 12.39
CA GLU A 196 1.33 -16.37 13.27
C GLU A 196 2.12 -15.06 13.19
N PHE A 197 2.34 -14.55 11.99
CA PHE A 197 3.16 -13.37 11.76
C PHE A 197 2.32 -12.13 11.48
N GLY A 198 1.23 -12.25 10.71
CA GLY A 198 0.36 -11.13 10.35
C GLY A 198 1.01 -10.10 9.45
N THR A 199 0.31 -8.99 9.28
CA THR A 199 0.75 -7.85 8.49
C THR A 199 1.57 -6.89 9.35
N LEU A 200 2.77 -6.55 8.90
CA LEU A 200 3.59 -5.48 9.43
C LEU A 200 3.13 -4.16 8.81
N PHE A 201 2.72 -3.21 9.63
CA PHE A 201 2.51 -1.82 9.23
C PHE A 201 3.68 -0.97 9.71
N VAL A 202 4.38 -0.34 8.78
CA VAL A 202 5.40 0.67 9.05
C VAL A 202 4.74 2.04 8.88
N ILE A 203 4.82 2.86 9.91
CA ILE A 203 4.12 4.14 10.01
C ILE A 203 5.18 5.23 10.02
N GLY A 204 5.20 6.05 8.99
CA GLY A 204 6.07 7.21 8.89
C GLY A 204 5.26 8.50 9.00
N GLN A 205 5.61 9.37 9.94
CA GLN A 205 5.06 10.72 9.98
C GLN A 205 6.10 11.68 9.41
N LYS A 206 5.68 12.52 8.47
CA LYS A 206 6.49 13.66 8.03
C LYS A 206 6.40 14.76 9.08
N THR A 207 7.48 14.98 9.77
CA THR A 207 7.68 16.19 10.59
C THR A 207 8.28 17.30 9.73
N ASP A 208 8.48 18.47 10.28
CA ASP A 208 9.05 19.63 9.58
C ASP A 208 10.40 19.34 8.94
#